data_628574e2211ecdd60c1e6e52f6e6fe79
#
_entry.id   628574e2211ecdd60c1e6e52f6e6fe79
#
_cell.length_a   1.000
_cell.length_b   1.000
_cell.length_c   1.000
_cell.angle_alpha   90.00
_cell.angle_beta   90.00
_cell.angle_gamma   90.00
#
_symmetry.space_group_name_H-M   'P 1'
#
loop_
_entity.id
_entity.type
_entity.pdbx_description
1 polymer ?
#
loop_
_entity_poly.entity_id
_entity_poly.type
_entity_poly.pdbx_seq_one_letter_code
_entity_poly.pdbx_strand_id
1 'polypeptide(L)'
;MPSIVNYNRRVHVQDQAWTILNLVSEFDPDNTGSIIIPENQREWAWKSKKGLIKQQTLVDSVFHGFPIPSIILNKKRGSRIFEVYDGRHRIETLWRFYNDKFEWKDQLFSKLSEEDQRIFCERTIPATITQNATTEQLADMFIRLNAGVPLKDFDLLWARRNTQLVRSTRNLVCSNERLSAALGGLQLSTRSDLANWTALTAGISTHNAGNMTTSYLRLSSHPLGLDMDVDEPYVRAGVTAFCELLEAANAAHPVLPSQQRKLKKVGKVAAFFFSEWMNTEDKAGVHSKWLGIIGRLRSGGDIAKNMAIALTTTGAQNLTATKINETLEQVNAYLAGAVPVAALDDDEDDDEDSD
;
A
#
# COMPACT_ATOMS: atom_id res chain seq x y z
N MET A 1 0.47 43.50 -7.81
CA MET A 1 -0.02 42.30 -7.08
C MET A 1 1.04 41.24 -7.22
N PRO A 2 1.41 40.49 -6.16
CA PRO A 2 2.30 39.34 -6.30
C PRO A 2 1.64 38.31 -7.21
N SER A 3 2.44 37.62 -8.04
CA SER A 3 1.94 36.58 -8.92
C SER A 3 1.32 35.45 -8.09
N ILE A 4 0.08 35.04 -8.44
CA ILE A 4 -0.62 33.93 -7.80
C ILE A 4 0.05 32.60 -8.20
N VAL A 5 0.83 32.60 -9.29
CA VAL A 5 1.50 31.42 -9.80
C VAL A 5 2.95 31.38 -9.34
N ASN A 6 3.31 30.36 -8.58
CA ASN A 6 4.70 30.10 -8.25
C ASN A 6 5.38 29.37 -9.43
N TYR A 7 6.03 30.11 -10.30
CA TYR A 7 6.70 29.56 -11.49
C TYR A 7 7.81 28.54 -11.16
N ASN A 8 8.39 28.58 -9.98
CA ASN A 8 9.39 27.59 -9.53
C ASN A 8 8.80 26.20 -9.31
N ARG A 9 7.46 26.08 -9.24
CA ARG A 9 6.74 24.81 -9.15
C ARG A 9 6.23 24.30 -10.47
N ARG A 10 6.55 24.96 -11.59
CA ARG A 10 6.09 24.55 -12.92
C ARG A 10 6.83 23.31 -13.38
N VAL A 11 6.09 22.26 -13.73
CA VAL A 11 6.65 21.05 -14.37
C VAL A 11 6.80 21.31 -15.86
N HIS A 12 7.97 21.03 -16.41
CA HIS A 12 8.18 21.02 -17.84
C HIS A 12 7.71 19.67 -18.39
N VAL A 13 6.80 19.73 -19.32
CA VAL A 13 6.17 18.55 -19.92
C VAL A 13 6.37 18.59 -21.43
N GLN A 14 6.67 17.45 -22.02
CA GLN A 14 6.77 17.26 -23.46
C GLN A 14 6.02 15.99 -23.84
N ASP A 15 5.07 16.09 -24.74
CA ASP A 15 4.37 14.94 -25.29
C ASP A 15 5.10 14.42 -26.51
N GLN A 16 5.26 13.10 -26.57
CA GLN A 16 5.92 12.37 -27.65
C GLN A 16 5.10 11.12 -27.99
N ALA A 17 5.28 10.61 -29.19
CA ALA A 17 4.79 9.30 -29.59
C ALA A 17 5.96 8.35 -29.77
N TRP A 18 5.97 7.26 -29.05
CA TRP A 18 7.01 6.24 -29.14
C TRP A 18 6.45 4.99 -29.81
N THR A 19 7.17 4.44 -30.79
CA THR A 19 6.79 3.14 -31.33
C THR A 19 6.95 2.06 -30.26
N ILE A 20 6.15 0.99 -30.34
CA ILE A 20 6.31 -0.13 -29.41
C ILE A 20 7.73 -0.70 -29.51
N LEU A 21 8.28 -0.82 -30.72
CA LEU A 21 9.64 -1.29 -30.89
C LEU A 21 10.64 -0.45 -30.08
N ASN A 22 10.56 0.88 -30.15
CA ASN A 22 11.44 1.75 -29.38
C ASN A 22 11.23 1.58 -27.86
N LEU A 23 9.98 1.46 -27.41
CA LEU A 23 9.66 1.25 -25.99
C LEU A 23 10.28 -0.06 -25.47
N VAL A 24 10.08 -1.17 -26.19
CA VAL A 24 10.54 -2.49 -25.73
C VAL A 24 12.04 -2.67 -25.88
N SER A 25 12.69 -1.95 -26.80
CA SER A 25 14.16 -1.97 -26.94
C SER A 25 14.89 -1.20 -25.85
N GLU A 26 14.23 -0.15 -25.33
CA GLU A 26 14.80 0.71 -24.27
C GLU A 26 14.38 0.28 -22.86
N PHE A 27 13.41 -0.63 -22.76
CA PHE A 27 12.87 -1.12 -21.49
C PHE A 27 13.37 -2.54 -21.19
N ASP A 28 13.80 -2.75 -19.95
CA ASP A 28 14.08 -4.07 -19.41
C ASP A 28 13.58 -4.12 -17.94
N PRO A 29 12.83 -5.18 -17.54
CA PRO A 29 12.35 -5.32 -16.16
C PRO A 29 13.47 -5.30 -15.11
N ASP A 30 14.68 -5.73 -15.49
CA ASP A 30 15.87 -5.75 -14.62
C ASP A 30 16.62 -4.40 -14.62
N ASN A 31 16.02 -3.35 -15.21
CA ASN A 31 16.56 -1.98 -15.28
C ASN A 31 17.92 -1.85 -15.99
N THR A 32 18.16 -2.68 -16.98
CA THR A 32 19.38 -2.62 -17.81
C THR A 32 19.25 -1.65 -19.00
N GLY A 33 18.03 -1.24 -19.34
CA GLY A 33 17.71 -0.31 -20.41
C GLY A 33 17.74 1.16 -19.99
N SER A 34 17.36 2.06 -20.91
CA SER A 34 17.24 3.49 -20.64
C SER A 34 15.87 3.86 -20.01
N ILE A 35 14.87 3.01 -20.15
CA ILE A 35 13.59 3.12 -19.44
C ILE A 35 13.64 2.18 -18.24
N ILE A 36 13.63 2.74 -17.05
CA ILE A 36 13.77 1.99 -15.81
C ILE A 36 12.50 2.09 -14.95
N ILE A 37 12.26 1.06 -14.16
CA ILE A 37 11.25 1.07 -13.11
C ILE A 37 11.94 1.49 -11.81
N PRO A 38 11.62 2.66 -11.23
CA PRO A 38 12.17 3.05 -9.95
C PRO A 38 11.82 2.03 -8.87
N GLU A 39 12.73 1.77 -7.91
CA GLU A 39 12.55 0.81 -6.80
C GLU A 39 11.25 1.00 -6.01
N ASN A 40 10.75 2.21 -6.03
CA ASN A 40 9.56 2.63 -5.32
C ASN A 40 8.26 2.51 -6.14
N GLN A 41 8.31 1.94 -7.34
CA GLN A 41 7.13 1.64 -8.16
C GLN A 41 6.39 0.41 -7.65
N ARG A 42 5.11 0.31 -8.07
CA ARG A 42 4.29 -0.88 -7.79
C ARG A 42 4.98 -2.12 -8.31
N GLU A 43 4.91 -3.21 -7.55
CA GLU A 43 5.24 -4.51 -8.09
C GLU A 43 4.34 -4.84 -9.31
N TRP A 44 4.84 -5.72 -10.17
CA TRP A 44 4.07 -6.23 -11.28
C TRP A 44 2.85 -7.03 -10.76
N ALA A 45 1.65 -6.46 -10.89
CA ALA A 45 0.43 -7.05 -10.33
C ALA A 45 -0.26 -8.04 -11.29
N TRP A 46 0.06 -8.02 -12.59
CA TRP A 46 -0.64 -8.85 -13.58
C TRP A 46 -0.06 -10.27 -13.71
N LYS A 47 0.31 -10.90 -12.59
CA LYS A 47 0.83 -12.29 -12.53
C LYS A 47 -0.28 -13.35 -12.55
N SER A 48 -1.51 -12.98 -12.17
CA SER A 48 -2.65 -13.89 -12.04
C SER A 48 -3.30 -14.23 -13.40
N LYS A 49 -4.24 -15.19 -13.42
CA LYS A 49 -5.06 -15.46 -14.60
C LYS A 49 -5.84 -14.21 -15.07
N LYS A 50 -6.39 -13.43 -14.14
CA LYS A 50 -7.06 -12.14 -14.45
C LYS A 50 -6.06 -11.13 -15.04
N GLY A 51 -4.83 -11.12 -14.53
CA GLY A 51 -3.76 -10.30 -15.07
C GLY A 51 -3.36 -10.68 -16.49
N LEU A 52 -3.35 -11.96 -16.83
CA LEU A 52 -3.11 -12.44 -18.19
C LEU A 52 -4.18 -11.94 -19.17
N ILE A 53 -5.45 -11.97 -18.77
CA ILE A 53 -6.55 -11.43 -19.59
C ILE A 53 -6.31 -9.93 -19.86
N LYS A 54 -5.90 -9.15 -18.86
CA LYS A 54 -5.57 -7.72 -19.04
C LYS A 54 -4.40 -7.52 -20.02
N GLN A 55 -3.37 -8.37 -19.94
CA GLN A 55 -2.25 -8.37 -20.88
C GLN A 55 -2.72 -8.64 -22.31
N GLN A 56 -3.50 -9.70 -22.51
CA GLN A 56 -4.06 -10.06 -23.82
C GLN A 56 -4.99 -8.97 -24.36
N THR A 57 -5.82 -8.34 -23.52
CA THR A 57 -6.69 -7.24 -23.91
C THR A 57 -5.88 -6.02 -24.38
N LEU A 58 -4.75 -5.72 -23.75
CA LEU A 58 -3.87 -4.63 -24.21
C LEU A 58 -3.27 -4.95 -25.58
N VAL A 59 -2.77 -6.15 -25.79
CA VAL A 59 -2.23 -6.59 -27.09
C VAL A 59 -3.34 -6.57 -28.16
N ASP A 60 -4.53 -6.99 -27.81
CA ASP A 60 -5.71 -6.92 -28.70
C ASP A 60 -6.01 -5.45 -29.10
N SER A 61 -5.91 -4.53 -28.15
CA SER A 61 -6.09 -3.09 -28.41
C SER A 61 -5.02 -2.53 -29.36
N VAL A 62 -3.78 -3.03 -29.29
CA VAL A 62 -2.71 -2.67 -30.25
C VAL A 62 -3.11 -3.03 -31.66
N PHE A 63 -3.50 -4.29 -31.89
CA PHE A 63 -3.87 -4.79 -33.23
C PHE A 63 -5.15 -4.17 -33.79
N HIS A 64 -6.12 -3.86 -32.94
CA HIS A 64 -7.36 -3.22 -33.37
C HIS A 64 -7.27 -1.68 -33.48
N GLY A 65 -6.11 -1.11 -33.18
CA GLY A 65 -5.91 0.34 -33.27
C GLY A 65 -6.66 1.13 -32.18
N PHE A 66 -7.13 0.49 -31.10
CA PHE A 66 -7.83 1.18 -30.02
C PHE A 66 -6.89 2.16 -29.28
N PRO A 67 -7.43 3.27 -28.74
CA PRO A 67 -6.64 4.21 -27.98
C PRO A 67 -6.00 3.56 -26.77
N ILE A 68 -4.69 3.76 -26.62
CA ILE A 68 -3.94 3.33 -25.43
C ILE A 68 -3.59 4.58 -24.63
N PRO A 69 -3.91 4.64 -23.32
CA PRO A 69 -3.60 5.79 -22.50
C PRO A 69 -2.11 6.12 -22.49
N SER A 70 -1.78 7.41 -22.39
CA SER A 70 -0.39 7.88 -22.34
C SER A 70 0.38 7.28 -21.18
N ILE A 71 1.64 6.90 -21.44
CA ILE A 71 2.60 6.59 -20.38
C ILE A 71 3.25 7.88 -19.86
N ILE A 72 3.68 7.89 -18.60
CA ILE A 72 4.33 9.06 -17.99
C ILE A 72 5.74 8.66 -17.60
N LEU A 73 6.71 9.37 -18.16
CA LEU A 73 8.13 9.17 -17.92
C LEU A 73 8.72 10.44 -17.30
N ASN A 74 9.62 10.28 -16.34
CA ASN A 74 10.38 11.39 -15.78
C ASN A 74 11.85 11.30 -16.20
N LYS A 75 12.35 12.33 -16.86
CA LYS A 75 13.74 12.42 -17.30
C LYS A 75 14.51 13.40 -16.41
N LYS A 76 15.54 12.91 -15.72
CA LYS A 76 16.46 13.76 -14.95
C LYS A 76 17.40 14.53 -15.86
N ARG A 77 17.75 15.75 -15.47
CA ARG A 77 18.66 16.62 -16.23
C ARG A 77 20.01 15.94 -16.42
N GLY A 78 20.52 15.95 -17.65
CA GLY A 78 21.81 15.35 -17.99
C GLY A 78 21.81 13.83 -18.04
N SER A 79 20.67 13.16 -17.76
CA SER A 79 20.54 11.71 -17.85
C SER A 79 19.92 11.30 -19.19
N ARG A 80 20.28 10.10 -19.67
CA ARG A 80 19.57 9.42 -20.75
C ARG A 80 18.46 8.50 -20.23
N ILE A 81 18.35 8.38 -18.90
CA ILE A 81 17.43 7.46 -18.24
C ILE A 81 16.06 8.13 -18.08
N PHE A 82 15.02 7.36 -18.38
CA PHE A 82 13.63 7.68 -18.18
C PHE A 82 13.06 6.81 -17.06
N GLU A 83 12.64 7.41 -15.97
CA GLU A 83 11.97 6.70 -14.88
C GLU A 83 10.48 6.57 -15.21
N VAL A 84 9.96 5.36 -15.24
CA VAL A 84 8.51 5.12 -15.44
C VAL A 84 7.77 5.64 -14.22
N TYR A 85 6.86 6.58 -14.42
CA TYR A 85 6.01 7.11 -13.36
C TYR A 85 4.59 6.54 -13.40
N ASP A 86 4.00 6.48 -14.58
CA ASP A 86 2.76 5.73 -14.86
C ASP A 86 2.90 4.94 -16.15
N GLY A 87 2.11 3.88 -16.27
CA GLY A 87 2.12 3.00 -17.45
C GLY A 87 3.05 1.79 -17.34
N ARG A 88 3.61 1.47 -16.16
CA ARG A 88 4.44 0.29 -15.96
C ARG A 88 3.80 -0.97 -16.54
N HIS A 89 2.54 -1.27 -16.18
CA HIS A 89 1.85 -2.45 -16.67
C HIS A 89 1.69 -2.47 -18.20
N ARG A 90 1.53 -1.31 -18.82
CA ARG A 90 1.45 -1.20 -20.29
C ARG A 90 2.80 -1.51 -20.93
N ILE A 91 3.86 -0.85 -20.49
CA ILE A 91 5.21 -1.05 -21.05
C ILE A 91 5.66 -2.50 -20.84
N GLU A 92 5.54 -3.03 -19.61
CA GLU A 92 5.98 -4.38 -19.27
C GLU A 92 5.15 -5.44 -20.02
N THR A 93 3.84 -5.23 -20.26
CA THR A 93 3.03 -6.13 -21.08
C THR A 93 3.51 -6.17 -22.53
N LEU A 94 3.76 -5.00 -23.14
CA LEU A 94 4.25 -4.92 -24.51
C LEU A 94 5.62 -5.61 -24.64
N TRP A 95 6.52 -5.36 -23.69
CA TRP A 95 7.83 -6.03 -23.63
C TRP A 95 7.68 -7.55 -23.46
N ARG A 96 6.80 -8.01 -22.56
CA ARG A 96 6.57 -9.43 -22.32
C ARG A 96 6.02 -10.13 -23.56
N PHE A 97 5.10 -9.52 -24.28
CA PHE A 97 4.58 -10.09 -25.52
C PHE A 97 5.66 -10.12 -26.59
N TYR A 98 6.38 -9.04 -26.82
CA TYR A 98 7.49 -8.97 -27.77
C TYR A 98 8.56 -10.05 -27.51
N ASN A 99 8.82 -10.40 -26.26
CA ASN A 99 9.79 -11.39 -25.81
C ASN A 99 9.17 -12.78 -25.56
N ASP A 100 8.01 -13.12 -26.14
CA ASP A 100 7.38 -14.43 -26.10
C ASP A 100 7.10 -14.94 -24.65
N LYS A 101 6.74 -14.04 -23.71
CA LYS A 101 6.49 -14.42 -22.31
C LYS A 101 5.03 -14.85 -22.08
N PHE A 102 4.14 -14.61 -23.02
CA PHE A 102 2.75 -15.09 -23.02
C PHE A 102 2.17 -15.08 -24.43
N GLU A 103 1.09 -15.84 -24.61
CA GLU A 103 0.40 -15.98 -25.89
C GLU A 103 -0.79 -15.02 -25.98
N TRP A 104 -1.05 -14.52 -27.19
CA TRP A 104 -2.26 -13.82 -27.58
C TRP A 104 -2.92 -14.61 -28.71
N LYS A 105 -4.20 -14.99 -28.55
CA LYS A 105 -4.93 -15.87 -29.48
C LYS A 105 -4.12 -17.14 -29.83
N ASP A 106 -3.57 -17.78 -28.79
CA ASP A 106 -2.78 -19.02 -28.87
C ASP A 106 -1.50 -18.88 -29.74
N GLN A 107 -1.00 -17.67 -29.91
CA GLN A 107 0.23 -17.40 -30.65
C GLN A 107 1.21 -16.52 -29.85
N LEU A 108 2.48 -16.88 -29.91
CA LEU A 108 3.60 -16.07 -29.45
C LEU A 108 3.90 -14.97 -30.50
N PHE A 109 4.50 -13.85 -30.07
CA PHE A 109 4.87 -12.77 -30.98
C PHE A 109 5.77 -13.25 -32.12
N SER A 110 6.78 -14.07 -31.84
CA SER A 110 7.71 -14.63 -32.84
C SER A 110 7.02 -15.56 -33.86
N LYS A 111 5.81 -16.00 -33.60
CA LYS A 111 5.02 -16.89 -34.50
C LYS A 111 3.97 -16.15 -35.31
N LEU A 112 3.79 -14.87 -35.08
CA LEU A 112 2.93 -14.04 -35.89
C LEU A 112 3.49 -13.87 -37.31
N SER A 113 2.61 -13.48 -38.24
CA SER A 113 3.06 -13.10 -39.58
C SER A 113 4.01 -11.89 -39.52
N GLU A 114 4.90 -11.75 -40.51
CA GLU A 114 5.80 -10.59 -40.58
C GLU A 114 5.00 -9.26 -40.60
N GLU A 115 3.84 -9.25 -41.24
CA GLU A 115 2.95 -8.09 -41.29
C GLU A 115 2.37 -7.76 -39.91
N ASP A 116 1.91 -8.77 -39.15
CA ASP A 116 1.40 -8.55 -37.79
C ASP A 116 2.51 -8.08 -36.85
N GLN A 117 3.71 -8.67 -36.94
CA GLN A 117 4.87 -8.22 -36.17
C GLN A 117 5.20 -6.76 -36.50
N ARG A 118 5.16 -6.37 -37.76
CA ARG A 118 5.37 -4.99 -38.22
C ARG A 118 4.30 -4.06 -37.65
N ILE A 119 3.02 -4.41 -37.77
CA ILE A 119 1.90 -3.63 -37.22
C ILE A 119 2.10 -3.40 -35.71
N PHE A 120 2.46 -4.44 -34.96
CA PHE A 120 2.71 -4.31 -33.52
C PHE A 120 3.89 -3.38 -33.24
N CYS A 121 5.03 -3.59 -33.91
CA CYS A 121 6.26 -2.83 -33.68
C CYS A 121 6.14 -1.34 -34.05
N GLU A 122 5.43 -1.01 -35.13
CA GLU A 122 5.28 0.36 -35.62
C GLU A 122 4.14 1.13 -34.90
N ARG A 123 3.28 0.42 -34.14
CA ARG A 123 2.24 1.07 -33.36
C ARG A 123 2.84 2.05 -32.36
N THR A 124 2.32 3.27 -32.34
CA THR A 124 2.79 4.33 -31.43
C THR A 124 1.98 4.35 -30.13
N ILE A 125 2.68 4.55 -29.03
CA ILE A 125 2.14 4.78 -27.70
C ILE A 125 2.41 6.22 -27.31
N PRO A 126 1.38 7.00 -26.91
CA PRO A 126 1.58 8.34 -26.40
C PRO A 126 2.43 8.32 -25.13
N ALA A 127 3.40 9.21 -25.03
CA ALA A 127 4.26 9.36 -23.85
C ALA A 127 4.32 10.82 -23.43
N THR A 128 4.02 11.09 -22.17
CA THR A 128 4.20 12.39 -21.54
C THR A 128 5.50 12.36 -20.75
N ILE A 129 6.48 13.15 -21.19
CA ILE A 129 7.81 13.20 -20.56
C ILE A 129 7.89 14.45 -19.70
N THR A 130 8.07 14.25 -18.38
CA THR A 130 8.41 15.33 -17.47
C THR A 130 9.92 15.48 -17.39
N GLN A 131 10.39 16.73 -17.28
CA GLN A 131 11.81 17.03 -17.15
C GLN A 131 12.11 17.58 -15.75
N ASN A 132 12.97 16.90 -15.02
CA ASN A 132 13.40 17.30 -13.68
C ASN A 132 12.25 17.51 -12.68
N ALA A 133 11.12 16.84 -12.86
CA ALA A 133 10.03 16.92 -11.90
C ALA A 133 10.48 16.33 -10.55
N THR A 134 10.16 17.04 -9.47
CA THR A 134 10.40 16.51 -8.12
C THR A 134 9.40 15.41 -7.80
N THR A 135 9.69 14.61 -6.79
CA THR A 135 8.79 13.53 -6.38
C THR A 135 7.41 14.07 -5.95
N GLU A 136 7.37 15.26 -5.32
CA GLU A 136 6.14 15.93 -4.93
C GLU A 136 5.33 16.37 -6.16
N GLN A 137 5.99 16.95 -7.16
CA GLN A 137 5.34 17.35 -8.42
C GLN A 137 4.77 16.14 -9.17
N LEU A 138 5.54 15.04 -9.21
CA LEU A 138 5.07 13.79 -9.80
C LEU A 138 3.87 13.22 -9.04
N ALA A 139 3.90 13.27 -7.70
CA ALA A 139 2.79 12.82 -6.87
C ALA A 139 1.51 13.65 -7.12
N ASP A 140 1.64 14.97 -7.17
CA ASP A 140 0.51 15.85 -7.49
C ASP A 140 -0.06 15.59 -8.89
N MET A 141 0.81 15.37 -9.87
CA MET A 141 0.40 15.03 -11.22
C MET A 141 -0.34 13.69 -11.26
N PHE A 142 0.15 12.66 -10.58
CA PHE A 142 -0.50 11.35 -10.48
C PHE A 142 -1.91 11.46 -9.90
N ILE A 143 -2.06 12.19 -8.80
CA ILE A 143 -3.35 12.40 -8.14
C ILE A 143 -4.33 13.09 -9.10
N ARG A 144 -3.88 14.13 -9.81
CA ARG A 144 -4.71 14.91 -10.74
C ARG A 144 -5.13 14.11 -11.97
N LEU A 145 -4.22 13.33 -12.53
CA LEU A 145 -4.51 12.49 -13.71
C LEU A 145 -5.47 11.34 -13.39
N ASN A 146 -5.48 10.88 -12.15
CA ASN A 146 -6.39 9.85 -11.70
C ASN A 146 -7.67 10.42 -11.04
N ALA A 147 -7.94 11.72 -11.13
CA ALA A 147 -9.10 12.35 -10.48
C ALA A 147 -10.46 11.81 -10.97
N GLY A 148 -10.51 11.17 -12.16
CA GLY A 148 -11.69 10.48 -12.68
C GLY A 148 -11.90 9.05 -12.21
N VAL A 149 -10.90 8.46 -11.55
CA VAL A 149 -10.95 7.11 -10.96
C VAL A 149 -10.62 7.23 -9.47
N PRO A 150 -11.50 6.80 -8.56
CA PRO A 150 -11.23 6.88 -7.13
C PRO A 150 -9.93 6.15 -6.79
N LEU A 151 -8.91 6.90 -6.37
CA LEU A 151 -7.68 6.33 -5.81
C LEU A 151 -7.96 5.85 -4.40
N LYS A 152 -7.47 4.68 -4.07
CA LYS A 152 -7.51 4.17 -2.69
C LYS A 152 -6.52 4.97 -1.83
N ASP A 153 -6.82 5.12 -0.55
CA ASP A 153 -5.99 5.90 0.40
C ASP A 153 -4.51 5.51 0.35
N PHE A 154 -4.22 4.23 0.20
CA PHE A 154 -2.84 3.77 0.12
C PHE A 154 -2.11 4.18 -1.18
N ASP A 155 -2.82 4.36 -2.30
CA ASP A 155 -2.22 4.88 -3.54
C ASP A 155 -1.82 6.35 -3.38
N LEU A 156 -2.64 7.10 -2.67
CA LEU A 156 -2.39 8.51 -2.34
C LEU A 156 -1.21 8.65 -1.38
N LEU A 157 -1.16 7.82 -0.32
CA LEU A 157 -0.03 7.78 0.61
C LEU A 157 1.25 7.32 -0.09
N TRP A 158 1.16 6.36 -1.00
CA TRP A 158 2.30 5.93 -1.78
C TRP A 158 2.84 7.02 -2.70
N ALA A 159 1.97 7.79 -3.32
CA ALA A 159 2.36 8.96 -4.11
C ALA A 159 3.11 9.99 -3.23
N ARG A 160 2.70 10.14 -1.97
CA ARG A 160 3.29 11.05 -0.96
C ARG A 160 4.35 10.38 -0.06
N ARG A 161 4.94 9.27 -0.47
CA ARG A 161 5.87 8.47 0.36
C ARG A 161 7.12 9.18 0.85
N ASN A 162 7.47 10.33 0.27
CA ASN A 162 8.62 11.14 0.69
C ASN A 162 8.28 12.20 1.73
N THR A 163 7.01 12.36 2.09
CA THR A 163 6.61 13.19 3.23
C THR A 163 7.19 12.62 4.52
N GLN A 164 7.42 13.47 5.51
CA GLN A 164 8.12 13.07 6.72
C GLN A 164 7.41 11.92 7.44
N LEU A 165 6.11 12.02 7.66
CA LEU A 165 5.33 10.95 8.31
C LEU A 165 5.45 9.59 7.59
N VAL A 166 5.24 9.57 6.27
CA VAL A 166 5.28 8.31 5.50
C VAL A 166 6.69 7.74 5.46
N ARG A 167 7.71 8.58 5.34
CA ARG A 167 9.12 8.16 5.38
C ARG A 167 9.49 7.56 6.74
N SER A 168 9.14 8.24 7.85
CA SER A 168 9.40 7.74 9.19
C SER A 168 8.64 6.42 9.46
N THR A 169 7.39 6.30 9.01
CA THR A 169 6.64 5.04 9.09
C THR A 169 7.37 3.90 8.38
N ARG A 170 7.83 4.13 7.15
CA ARG A 170 8.58 3.11 6.41
C ARG A 170 9.84 2.68 7.15
N ASN A 171 10.60 3.63 7.67
CA ASN A 171 11.88 3.36 8.34
C ASN A 171 11.70 2.72 9.72
N LEU A 172 10.73 3.18 10.51
CA LEU A 172 10.56 2.75 11.90
C LEU A 172 9.72 1.48 12.02
N VAL A 173 8.79 1.25 11.09
CA VAL A 173 7.79 0.19 11.17
C VAL A 173 7.92 -0.79 10.02
N CYS A 174 7.75 -0.34 8.77
CA CYS A 174 7.68 -1.26 7.63
C CYS A 174 9.00 -2.00 7.36
N SER A 175 10.13 -1.37 7.64
CA SER A 175 11.47 -1.97 7.51
C SER A 175 11.98 -2.60 8.83
N ASN A 176 11.11 -2.70 9.84
CA ASN A 176 11.50 -3.26 11.15
C ASN A 176 11.49 -4.80 11.08
N GLU A 177 12.68 -5.39 10.98
CA GLU A 177 12.84 -6.84 10.90
C GLU A 177 12.33 -7.58 12.14
N ARG A 178 12.47 -6.99 13.34
CA ARG A 178 11.96 -7.56 14.58
C ARG A 178 10.45 -7.65 14.57
N LEU A 179 9.76 -6.58 14.13
CA LEU A 179 8.31 -6.56 13.98
C LEU A 179 7.84 -7.56 12.92
N SER A 180 8.52 -7.61 11.77
CA SER A 180 8.25 -8.60 10.72
C SER A 180 8.38 -10.03 11.25
N ALA A 181 9.46 -10.33 11.94
CA ALA A 181 9.70 -11.65 12.56
C ALA A 181 8.62 -12.00 13.60
N ALA A 182 8.27 -11.05 14.49
CA ALA A 182 7.23 -11.22 15.51
C ALA A 182 5.83 -11.46 14.88
N LEU A 183 5.62 -10.96 13.69
CA LEU A 183 4.41 -11.19 12.85
C LEU A 183 4.52 -12.42 11.94
N GLY A 184 5.48 -13.32 12.19
CA GLY A 184 5.65 -14.56 11.42
C GLY A 184 6.28 -14.38 10.04
N GLY A 185 7.13 -13.39 9.85
CA GLY A 185 7.82 -13.09 8.60
C GLY A 185 6.98 -12.31 7.59
N LEU A 186 5.89 -11.66 8.04
CA LEU A 186 5.07 -10.81 7.17
C LEU A 186 5.87 -9.61 6.68
N GLN A 187 5.89 -9.41 5.37
CA GLN A 187 6.40 -8.18 4.79
C GLN A 187 5.38 -7.05 4.98
N LEU A 188 5.72 -6.07 5.82
CA LEU A 188 4.88 -4.90 6.12
C LEU A 188 4.97 -3.82 5.02
N SER A 189 5.56 -4.15 3.89
CA SER A 189 5.79 -3.23 2.77
C SER A 189 4.63 -3.15 1.78
N THR A 190 3.54 -3.90 2.02
CA THR A 190 2.36 -3.80 1.15
C THR A 190 1.72 -2.42 1.29
N ARG A 191 0.97 -2.00 0.28
CA ARG A 191 0.35 -0.66 0.27
C ARG A 191 -0.71 -0.49 1.36
N SER A 192 -1.53 -1.52 1.59
CA SER A 192 -2.55 -1.49 2.64
C SER A 192 -1.90 -1.42 4.03
N ASP A 193 -0.80 -2.12 4.23
CA ASP A 193 -0.06 -2.07 5.48
C ASP A 193 0.56 -0.69 5.70
N LEU A 194 1.14 -0.09 4.66
CA LEU A 194 1.69 1.26 4.75
C LEU A 194 0.63 2.28 5.19
N ALA A 195 -0.59 2.21 4.65
CA ALA A 195 -1.67 3.11 5.04
C ALA A 195 -2.04 2.95 6.52
N ASN A 196 -2.21 1.71 6.96
CA ASN A 196 -2.53 1.39 8.36
C ASN A 196 -1.43 1.87 9.31
N TRP A 197 -0.17 1.56 9.01
CA TRP A 197 0.95 1.92 9.86
C TRP A 197 1.26 3.42 9.85
N THR A 198 0.99 4.12 8.73
CA THR A 198 1.13 5.59 8.68
C THR A 198 0.14 6.25 9.64
N ALA A 199 -1.10 5.78 9.68
CA ALA A 199 -2.08 6.28 10.63
C ALA A 199 -1.69 5.99 12.09
N LEU A 200 -1.21 4.77 12.37
CA LEU A 200 -0.72 4.40 13.69
C LEU A 200 0.47 5.27 14.11
N THR A 201 1.43 5.48 13.23
CA THR A 201 2.60 6.34 13.49
C THR A 201 2.18 7.77 13.80
N ALA A 202 1.21 8.32 13.06
CA ALA A 202 0.66 9.65 13.34
C ALA A 202 0.01 9.71 14.73
N GLY A 203 -0.80 8.72 15.09
CA GLY A 203 -1.45 8.63 16.39
C GLY A 203 -0.46 8.53 17.54
N ILE A 204 0.54 7.67 17.42
CA ILE A 204 1.59 7.50 18.42
C ILE A 204 2.40 8.80 18.58
N SER A 205 2.86 9.38 17.46
CA SER A 205 3.69 10.57 17.47
C SER A 205 2.98 11.80 18.07
N THR A 206 1.67 11.88 17.92
CA THR A 206 0.87 12.99 18.46
C THR A 206 0.25 12.69 19.83
N HIS A 207 0.54 11.54 20.42
CA HIS A 207 -0.09 11.05 21.65
C HIS A 207 -1.63 11.09 21.59
N ASN A 208 -2.20 10.85 20.41
CA ASN A 208 -3.63 10.97 20.16
C ASN A 208 -4.19 9.79 19.38
N ALA A 209 -4.89 8.89 20.06
CA ALA A 209 -5.54 7.75 19.46
C ALA A 209 -6.57 8.14 18.37
N GLY A 210 -7.19 9.31 18.46
CA GLY A 210 -8.11 9.83 17.45
C GLY A 210 -7.44 10.08 16.07
N ASN A 211 -6.12 10.18 16.02
CA ASN A 211 -5.37 10.32 14.77
C ASN A 211 -5.04 8.99 14.11
N MET A 212 -5.33 7.86 14.76
CA MET A 212 -5.13 6.51 14.23
C MET A 212 -6.22 6.18 13.20
N THR A 213 -6.10 6.76 12.02
CA THR A 213 -7.01 6.51 10.89
C THR A 213 -6.22 6.12 9.65
N THR A 214 -6.79 5.29 8.81
CA THR A 214 -6.21 4.92 7.51
C THR A 214 -6.65 5.85 6.39
N SER A 215 -7.61 6.76 6.64
CA SER A 215 -8.10 7.68 5.62
C SER A 215 -7.04 8.69 5.23
N TYR A 216 -6.62 8.67 3.97
CA TYR A 216 -5.72 9.67 3.40
C TYR A 216 -6.29 11.09 3.53
N LEU A 217 -7.58 11.27 3.26
CA LEU A 217 -8.22 12.58 3.37
C LEU A 217 -8.09 13.14 4.78
N ARG A 218 -8.27 12.30 5.80
CA ARG A 218 -8.12 12.71 7.18
C ARG A 218 -6.68 13.00 7.55
N LEU A 219 -5.73 12.17 7.10
CA LEU A 219 -4.30 12.42 7.30
C LEU A 219 -3.82 13.67 6.56
N SER A 220 -4.26 13.88 5.30
CA SER A 220 -3.86 15.03 4.51
C SER A 220 -4.51 16.35 4.96
N SER A 221 -5.71 16.28 5.58
CA SER A 221 -6.41 17.43 6.13
C SER A 221 -6.11 17.67 7.61
N HIS A 222 -5.30 16.82 8.24
CA HIS A 222 -4.85 17.02 9.61
C HIS A 222 -4.03 18.32 9.71
N PRO A 223 -4.16 19.10 10.82
CA PRO A 223 -3.42 20.36 10.99
C PRO A 223 -1.90 20.24 10.83
N LEU A 224 -1.36 19.08 11.18
CA LEU A 224 0.07 18.75 11.00
C LEU A 224 0.37 18.18 9.59
N GLY A 225 -0.65 17.65 8.88
CA GLY A 225 -0.48 17.07 7.56
C GLY A 225 0.46 15.86 7.50
N LEU A 226 0.85 15.47 6.28
CA LEU A 226 1.79 14.36 6.06
C LEU A 226 3.26 14.76 6.29
N ASP A 227 3.56 16.07 6.34
CA ASP A 227 4.89 16.63 6.66
C ASP A 227 5.03 16.99 8.14
N MET A 228 4.19 16.41 8.99
CA MET A 228 4.30 16.58 10.44
C MET A 228 5.65 16.07 10.97
N ASP A 229 6.16 16.73 11.99
CA ASP A 229 7.28 16.21 12.76
C ASP A 229 6.87 14.94 13.49
N VAL A 230 7.68 13.89 13.33
CA VAL A 230 7.45 12.59 13.97
C VAL A 230 8.35 12.48 15.20
N ASP A 231 7.76 12.23 16.35
CA ASP A 231 8.50 11.84 17.56
C ASP A 231 9.05 10.41 17.38
N GLU A 232 10.13 10.30 16.59
CA GLU A 232 10.74 9.02 16.28
C GLU A 232 11.17 8.21 17.51
N PRO A 233 11.75 8.80 18.57
CA PRO A 233 12.07 8.08 19.80
C PRO A 233 10.84 7.45 20.43
N TYR A 234 9.73 8.18 20.52
CA TYR A 234 8.51 7.69 21.12
C TYR A 234 7.81 6.65 20.27
N VAL A 235 7.74 6.85 18.94
CA VAL A 235 7.24 5.84 17.99
C VAL A 235 8.06 4.54 18.09
N ARG A 236 9.39 4.66 18.14
CA ARG A 236 10.29 3.50 18.28
C ARG A 236 10.05 2.76 19.60
N ALA A 237 9.85 3.48 20.70
CA ALA A 237 9.53 2.88 22.00
C ALA A 237 8.20 2.09 21.95
N GLY A 238 7.16 2.67 21.34
CA GLY A 238 5.87 2.00 21.14
C GLY A 238 5.98 0.75 20.28
N VAL A 239 6.66 0.84 19.13
CA VAL A 239 6.87 -0.32 18.24
C VAL A 239 7.68 -1.42 18.97
N THR A 240 8.69 -1.04 19.76
CA THR A 240 9.46 -2.00 20.54
C THR A 240 8.59 -2.71 21.57
N ALA A 241 7.75 -1.98 22.33
CA ALA A 241 6.82 -2.56 23.27
C ALA A 241 5.82 -3.52 22.61
N PHE A 242 5.37 -3.19 21.40
CA PHE A 242 4.48 -4.07 20.63
C PHE A 242 5.22 -5.33 20.14
N CYS A 243 6.48 -5.22 19.71
CA CYS A 243 7.30 -6.39 19.36
C CYS A 243 7.46 -7.33 20.57
N GLU A 244 7.78 -6.79 21.76
CA GLU A 244 7.91 -7.56 23.00
C GLU A 244 6.63 -8.30 23.35
N LEU A 245 5.49 -7.63 23.22
CA LEU A 245 4.17 -8.26 23.41
C LEU A 245 3.95 -9.44 22.44
N LEU A 246 4.24 -9.24 21.16
CA LEU A 246 4.06 -10.29 20.14
C LEU A 246 5.02 -11.46 20.36
N GLU A 247 6.28 -11.20 20.72
CA GLU A 247 7.29 -12.21 21.03
C GLU A 247 6.86 -13.05 22.24
N ALA A 248 6.41 -12.41 23.32
CA ALA A 248 5.89 -13.08 24.49
C ALA A 248 4.65 -13.93 24.16
N ALA A 249 3.74 -13.37 23.34
CA ALA A 249 2.56 -14.10 22.87
C ALA A 249 2.92 -15.28 21.96
N ASN A 250 3.95 -15.16 21.13
CA ASN A 250 4.42 -16.25 20.28
C ASN A 250 5.08 -17.38 21.10
N ALA A 251 5.79 -17.02 22.15
CA ALA A 251 6.40 -18.00 23.07
C ALA A 251 5.35 -18.77 23.86
N ALA A 252 4.31 -18.07 24.35
CA ALA A 252 3.25 -18.68 25.14
C ALA A 252 2.22 -19.46 24.29
N HIS A 253 1.94 -18.97 23.10
CA HIS A 253 0.91 -19.51 22.18
C HIS A 253 1.42 -19.49 20.74
N PRO A 254 2.21 -20.48 20.30
CA PRO A 254 2.77 -20.54 18.96
C PRO A 254 1.65 -20.49 17.89
N VAL A 255 1.84 -19.64 16.88
CA VAL A 255 0.89 -19.49 15.78
C VAL A 255 1.12 -20.59 14.75
N LEU A 256 0.10 -21.35 14.42
CA LEU A 256 0.16 -22.33 13.34
C LEU A 256 0.30 -21.63 11.97
N PRO A 257 1.06 -22.22 11.02
CA PRO A 257 1.25 -21.62 9.69
C PRO A 257 -0.05 -21.26 8.97
N SER A 258 -1.12 -22.04 9.16
CA SER A 258 -2.46 -21.77 8.61
C SER A 258 -3.14 -20.54 9.22
N GLN A 259 -2.75 -20.12 10.40
CA GLN A 259 -3.30 -18.95 11.10
C GLN A 259 -2.51 -17.67 10.81
N GLN A 260 -1.30 -17.77 10.25
CA GLN A 260 -0.47 -16.59 9.92
C GLN A 260 -1.18 -15.61 8.98
N ARG A 261 -2.03 -16.10 8.07
CA ARG A 261 -2.86 -15.22 7.22
C ARG A 261 -3.86 -14.38 8.02
N LYS A 262 -4.34 -14.85 9.17
CA LYS A 262 -5.23 -14.11 10.06
C LYS A 262 -4.51 -13.01 10.84
N LEU A 263 -3.17 -13.05 10.91
CA LEU A 263 -2.34 -12.01 11.52
C LEU A 263 -2.34 -10.69 10.71
N LYS A 264 -2.79 -10.68 9.45
CA LYS A 264 -3.04 -9.43 8.70
C LYS A 264 -3.98 -8.47 9.45
N LYS A 265 -4.85 -8.99 10.32
CA LYS A 265 -5.73 -8.19 11.18
C LYS A 265 -5.01 -7.61 12.41
N VAL A 266 -3.74 -7.92 12.64
CA VAL A 266 -2.94 -7.44 13.79
C VAL A 266 -2.69 -5.94 13.74
N GLY A 267 -2.70 -5.32 12.57
CA GLY A 267 -2.66 -3.85 12.46
C GLY A 267 -3.82 -3.17 13.19
N LYS A 268 -5.00 -3.81 13.26
CA LYS A 268 -6.14 -3.32 14.03
C LYS A 268 -5.93 -3.51 15.53
N VAL A 269 -5.37 -4.65 15.94
CA VAL A 269 -5.00 -4.93 17.33
C VAL A 269 -3.94 -3.93 17.82
N ALA A 270 -2.98 -3.58 16.97
CA ALA A 270 -1.96 -2.60 17.27
C ALA A 270 -2.55 -1.23 17.65
N ALA A 271 -3.60 -0.76 16.96
CA ALA A 271 -4.24 0.51 17.27
C ALA A 271 -4.81 0.55 18.69
N PHE A 272 -5.45 -0.54 19.12
CA PHE A 272 -6.01 -0.64 20.47
C PHE A 272 -4.91 -0.74 21.52
N PHE A 273 -3.88 -1.55 21.27
CA PHE A 273 -2.72 -1.64 22.14
C PHE A 273 -2.05 -0.27 22.32
N PHE A 274 -1.74 0.42 21.24
CA PHE A 274 -1.10 1.73 21.30
C PHE A 274 -1.97 2.77 21.99
N SER A 275 -3.29 2.74 21.80
CA SER A 275 -4.19 3.63 22.49
C SER A 275 -4.10 3.50 24.02
N GLU A 276 -4.10 2.28 24.55
CA GLU A 276 -3.91 2.05 25.98
C GLU A 276 -2.48 2.34 26.42
N TRP A 277 -1.49 1.89 25.65
CA TRP A 277 -0.09 2.09 25.95
C TRP A 277 0.29 3.55 26.06
N MET A 278 -0.25 4.42 25.21
CA MET A 278 0.00 5.86 25.27
C MET A 278 -0.63 6.54 26.50
N ASN A 279 -1.81 6.09 26.90
CA ASN A 279 -2.64 6.76 27.91
C ASN A 279 -2.41 6.27 29.34
N THR A 280 -1.40 5.46 29.61
CA THR A 280 -1.09 4.96 30.95
C THR A 280 0.38 5.09 31.29
N GLU A 281 0.69 5.24 32.57
CA GLU A 281 2.06 5.06 33.11
C GLU A 281 2.36 3.60 33.39
N ASP A 282 1.37 2.76 33.68
CA ASP A 282 1.52 1.32 33.91
C ASP A 282 1.65 0.55 32.58
N LYS A 283 2.79 0.70 31.94
CA LYS A 283 3.10 -0.01 30.69
C LYS A 283 3.15 -1.52 30.87
N ALA A 284 3.57 -2.00 32.05
CA ALA A 284 3.66 -3.43 32.36
C ALA A 284 2.27 -4.05 32.51
N GLY A 285 1.34 -3.36 33.15
CA GLY A 285 -0.07 -3.77 33.24
C GLY A 285 -0.73 -3.89 31.87
N VAL A 286 -0.52 -2.91 30.98
CA VAL A 286 -1.01 -2.97 29.60
C VAL A 286 -0.42 -4.17 28.86
N HIS A 287 0.88 -4.38 28.95
CA HIS A 287 1.53 -5.52 28.30
C HIS A 287 0.94 -6.86 28.79
N SER A 288 0.79 -7.02 30.09
CA SER A 288 0.23 -8.24 30.71
C SER A 288 -1.22 -8.49 30.28
N LYS A 289 -2.04 -7.44 30.26
CA LYS A 289 -3.43 -7.48 29.78
C LYS A 289 -3.51 -7.93 28.31
N TRP A 290 -2.72 -7.31 27.44
CA TRP A 290 -2.75 -7.61 26.00
C TRP A 290 -2.16 -8.99 25.68
N LEU A 291 -1.20 -9.47 26.46
CA LEU A 291 -0.73 -10.84 26.38
C LEU A 291 -1.88 -11.84 26.64
N GLY A 292 -2.71 -11.58 27.66
CA GLY A 292 -3.91 -12.35 27.93
C GLY A 292 -4.95 -12.29 26.80
N ILE A 293 -5.18 -11.12 26.21
CA ILE A 293 -6.10 -10.94 25.06
C ILE A 293 -5.62 -11.76 23.86
N ILE A 294 -4.35 -11.62 23.48
CA ILE A 294 -3.80 -12.35 22.33
C ILE A 294 -3.82 -13.86 22.58
N GLY A 295 -3.53 -14.29 23.80
CA GLY A 295 -3.62 -15.70 24.19
C GLY A 295 -5.03 -16.25 23.97
N ARG A 296 -6.08 -15.53 24.42
CA ARG A 296 -7.46 -15.93 24.20
C ARG A 296 -7.87 -15.92 22.72
N LEU A 297 -7.47 -14.89 21.96
CA LEU A 297 -7.74 -14.83 20.52
C LEU A 297 -7.13 -16.03 19.77
N ARG A 298 -6.01 -16.57 20.26
CA ARG A 298 -5.32 -17.72 19.67
C ARG A 298 -5.86 -19.07 20.15
N SER A 299 -6.40 -19.15 21.37
CA SER A 299 -6.96 -20.39 21.91
C SER A 299 -8.28 -20.82 21.26
N GLY A 300 -8.97 -19.91 20.60
CA GLY A 300 -10.25 -20.17 19.95
C GLY A 300 -11.44 -20.22 20.95
N GLY A 301 -12.61 -20.56 20.43
CA GLY A 301 -13.88 -20.59 21.19
C GLY A 301 -14.73 -19.34 21.00
N ASP A 302 -15.93 -19.35 21.56
CA ASP A 302 -16.91 -18.29 21.30
C ASP A 302 -16.49 -16.91 21.86
N ILE A 303 -15.84 -16.88 23.01
CA ILE A 303 -15.26 -15.65 23.57
C ILE A 303 -14.20 -15.08 22.62
N ALA A 304 -13.35 -15.92 22.06
CA ALA A 304 -12.32 -15.50 21.11
C ALA A 304 -12.93 -14.97 19.81
N LYS A 305 -13.99 -15.59 19.31
CA LYS A 305 -14.74 -15.10 18.14
C LYS A 305 -15.34 -13.72 18.41
N ASN A 306 -16.01 -13.52 19.52
CA ASN A 306 -16.64 -12.25 19.87
C ASN A 306 -15.61 -11.13 20.08
N MET A 307 -14.50 -11.42 20.76
CA MET A 307 -13.37 -10.47 20.88
C MET A 307 -12.77 -10.14 19.51
N ALA A 308 -12.62 -11.13 18.65
CA ALA A 308 -12.12 -10.92 17.28
C ALA A 308 -13.10 -10.06 16.48
N ILE A 309 -14.40 -10.30 16.57
CA ILE A 309 -15.46 -9.47 15.96
C ILE A 309 -15.36 -8.05 16.50
N ALA A 310 -15.38 -7.83 17.81
CA ALA A 310 -15.27 -6.50 18.41
C ALA A 310 -14.03 -5.74 17.92
N LEU A 311 -12.87 -6.40 17.86
CA LEU A 311 -11.61 -5.80 17.40
C LEU A 311 -11.54 -5.60 15.88
N THR A 312 -12.36 -6.30 15.09
CA THR A 312 -12.26 -6.28 13.62
C THR A 312 -13.42 -5.58 12.91
N THR A 313 -14.63 -5.56 13.49
CA THR A 313 -15.80 -4.86 12.93
C THR A 313 -15.69 -3.35 13.01
N THR A 314 -14.92 -2.82 13.96
CA THR A 314 -14.57 -1.41 13.95
C THR A 314 -13.64 -1.18 12.75
N GLY A 315 -14.21 -0.82 11.60
CA GLY A 315 -13.46 -0.62 10.36
C GLY A 315 -12.29 0.35 10.60
N ALA A 316 -11.13 0.04 10.06
CA ALA A 316 -9.93 0.88 10.18
C ALA A 316 -10.17 2.34 9.71
N GLN A 317 -11.18 2.55 8.86
CA GLN A 317 -11.59 3.86 8.36
C GLN A 317 -12.36 4.71 9.40
N ASN A 318 -12.79 4.13 10.52
CA ASN A 318 -13.65 4.77 11.50
C ASN A 318 -13.13 4.67 12.94
N LEU A 319 -11.84 4.45 13.16
CA LEU A 319 -11.24 4.43 14.49
C LEU A 319 -11.20 5.85 15.08
N THR A 320 -12.31 6.26 15.70
CA THR A 320 -12.35 7.45 16.56
C THR A 320 -11.92 7.06 17.98
N ALA A 321 -11.44 8.04 18.77
CA ALA A 321 -11.11 7.79 20.18
C ALA A 321 -12.29 7.17 20.95
N THR A 322 -13.51 7.63 20.68
CA THR A 322 -14.76 7.09 21.28
C THR A 322 -14.94 5.60 20.93
N LYS A 323 -14.83 5.24 19.64
CA LYS A 323 -14.97 3.84 19.22
C LYS A 323 -13.87 2.92 19.75
N ILE A 324 -12.65 3.45 19.87
CA ILE A 324 -11.56 2.71 20.51
C ILE A 324 -11.92 2.40 21.95
N ASN A 325 -12.39 3.38 22.73
CA ASN A 325 -12.77 3.19 24.12
C ASN A 325 -13.95 2.23 24.27
N GLU A 326 -15.01 2.40 23.49
CA GLU A 326 -16.17 1.49 23.47
C GLU A 326 -15.74 0.04 23.17
N THR A 327 -14.86 -0.17 22.21
CA THR A 327 -14.36 -1.51 21.86
C THR A 327 -13.50 -2.09 22.99
N LEU A 328 -12.67 -1.26 23.63
CA LEU A 328 -11.85 -1.70 24.75
C LEU A 328 -12.71 -2.06 25.98
N GLU A 329 -13.79 -1.34 26.23
CA GLU A 329 -14.78 -1.67 27.27
C GLU A 329 -15.44 -3.03 26.99
N GLN A 330 -15.86 -3.29 25.75
CA GLN A 330 -16.41 -4.59 25.35
C GLN A 330 -15.38 -5.72 25.52
N VAL A 331 -14.14 -5.52 25.08
CA VAL A 331 -13.05 -6.50 25.25
C VAL A 331 -12.79 -6.78 26.73
N ASN A 332 -12.80 -5.75 27.57
CA ASN A 332 -12.66 -5.90 29.03
C ASN A 332 -13.82 -6.69 29.65
N ALA A 333 -15.06 -6.44 29.21
CA ALA A 333 -16.21 -7.20 29.66
C ALA A 333 -16.11 -8.69 29.28
N TYR A 334 -15.66 -9.01 28.08
CA TYR A 334 -15.39 -10.40 27.66
C TYR A 334 -14.27 -11.05 28.48
N LEU A 335 -13.23 -10.31 28.83
CA LEU A 335 -12.17 -10.81 29.71
C LEU A 335 -12.71 -11.13 31.11
N ALA A 336 -13.66 -10.37 31.61
CA ALA A 336 -14.34 -10.58 32.89
C ALA A 336 -15.39 -11.70 32.87
N GLY A 337 -15.65 -12.35 31.72
CA GLY A 337 -16.59 -13.45 31.59
C GLY A 337 -18.01 -13.04 31.22
N ALA A 338 -18.23 -11.83 30.71
CA ALA A 338 -19.54 -11.42 30.20
C ALA A 338 -20.01 -12.34 29.06
N VAL A 339 -21.33 -12.66 29.04
CA VAL A 339 -21.93 -13.48 27.98
C VAL A 339 -22.03 -12.61 26.70
N PRO A 340 -21.68 -13.13 25.52
CA PRO A 340 -21.78 -12.37 24.27
C PRO A 340 -23.23 -11.96 23.98
N VAL A 341 -23.42 -10.73 23.51
CA VAL A 341 -24.64 -10.36 22.78
C VAL A 341 -24.69 -11.17 21.51
N ALA A 342 -25.84 -11.78 21.17
CA ALA A 342 -26.03 -12.67 20.02
C ALA A 342 -25.35 -12.14 18.75
N ALA A 343 -24.69 -13.05 18.05
CA ALA A 343 -24.05 -12.78 16.79
C ALA A 343 -25.00 -12.04 15.85
N LEU A 344 -24.55 -10.90 15.37
CA LEU A 344 -25.12 -10.32 14.16
C LEU A 344 -24.70 -11.26 13.02
N ASP A 345 -25.65 -11.63 12.17
CA ASP A 345 -25.49 -12.54 11.06
C ASP A 345 -24.19 -12.23 10.28
N ASP A 346 -23.46 -13.31 9.96
CA ASP A 346 -22.30 -13.27 9.08
C ASP A 346 -22.75 -12.76 7.71
N ASP A 347 -22.74 -11.45 7.51
CA ASP A 347 -22.62 -10.92 6.17
C ASP A 347 -21.24 -11.37 5.66
N GLU A 348 -21.27 -12.32 4.77
CA GLU A 348 -20.13 -12.79 4.00
C GLU A 348 -19.45 -11.54 3.42
N ASP A 349 -18.36 -11.12 4.08
CA ASP A 349 -17.41 -10.22 3.46
C ASP A 349 -16.83 -10.98 2.26
N ASP A 350 -17.43 -10.76 1.11
CA ASP A 350 -16.82 -11.05 -0.18
C ASP A 350 -15.42 -10.44 -0.15
N ASP A 351 -14.43 -11.33 0.00
CA ASP A 351 -13.03 -11.03 -0.19
C ASP A 351 -12.81 -10.56 -1.64
N GLU A 352 -13.22 -9.33 -1.94
CA GLU A 352 -12.72 -8.58 -3.08
C GLU A 352 -11.29 -8.08 -2.82
N ASP A 353 -10.40 -9.01 -2.44
CA ASP A 353 -8.96 -8.89 -2.63
C ASP A 353 -8.63 -9.41 -4.05
N SER A 354 -9.18 -8.75 -5.04
CA SER A 354 -8.77 -8.90 -6.43
C SER A 354 -8.65 -7.52 -7.06
N ASP A 355 -7.44 -6.99 -7.06
CA ASP A 355 -6.69 -6.30 -8.12
C ASP A 355 -5.69 -5.27 -7.59
#